data_a265cd686062fd5b8c1f9b0f269ff194
#
_entry.id   a265cd686062fd5b8c1f9b0f269ff194
#
_cell.length_a   1.000
_cell.length_b   1.000
_cell.length_c   1.000
_cell.angle_alpha   90.00
_cell.angle_beta   90.00
_cell.angle_gamma   90.00
#
_symmetry.space_group_name_H-M   'P 1'
#
loop_
_entity.id
_entity.type
_entity.pdbx_description
1 polymer ?
#
loop_
_entity_poly.entity_id
_entity_poly.type
_entity_poly.pdbx_seq_one_letter_code
_entity_poly.pdbx_strand_id
1 'polypeptide(L)'
;MARKILVESKVKAPPVDLLQILTAHGIGYEEVDDFPDTVDALIVEDGPKVYAAVNAKQHLHRRRFSLAHELGHYFMHRQGMPEEDITIDNPPSDEPAAPTKSPAETEADIFAGELLVPLEMLKPHVQKGIPELSRLFLVSEQVISIAISRHMKALYK
;
A
#
# COMPACT_ATOMS: atom_id res chain seq x y z
N MET A 1 -6.53 11.07 -0.96
CA MET A 1 -7.15 9.80 -0.51
C MET A 1 -6.43 9.21 0.70
N ALA A 2 -5.12 8.92 0.65
CA ALA A 2 -4.38 8.31 1.76
C ALA A 2 -4.54 9.05 3.10
N ARG A 3 -4.43 10.38 3.10
CA ARG A 3 -4.64 11.20 4.31
C ARG A 3 -6.04 11.01 4.91
N LYS A 4 -7.08 10.92 4.08
CA LYS A 4 -8.44 10.68 4.52
C LYS A 4 -8.55 9.34 5.24
N ILE A 5 -8.00 8.29 4.65
CA ILE A 5 -7.99 6.94 5.24
C ILE A 5 -7.29 6.91 6.61
N LEU A 6 -6.14 7.59 6.72
CA LEU A 6 -5.41 7.68 8.00
C LEU A 6 -6.22 8.38 9.08
N VAL A 7 -6.93 9.45 8.74
CA VAL A 7 -7.79 10.19 9.69
C VAL A 7 -8.97 9.34 10.12
N GLU A 8 -9.68 8.72 9.17
CA GLU A 8 -10.82 7.84 9.44
C GLU A 8 -10.41 6.64 10.31
N SER A 9 -9.22 6.09 10.08
CA SER A 9 -8.67 4.96 10.82
C SER A 9 -7.96 5.37 12.13
N LYS A 10 -7.88 6.66 12.43
CA LYS A 10 -7.23 7.21 13.64
C LYS A 10 -5.75 6.82 13.79
N VAL A 11 -5.06 6.60 12.68
CA VAL A 11 -3.61 6.32 12.68
C VAL A 11 -2.85 7.63 12.80
N LYS A 12 -1.99 7.76 13.83
CA LYS A 12 -1.38 9.05 14.20
C LYS A 12 0.14 9.04 14.26
N ALA A 13 0.78 7.88 14.22
CA ALA A 13 2.21 7.75 14.38
C ALA A 13 2.79 6.61 13.53
N PRO A 14 4.07 6.70 13.10
CA PRO A 14 4.74 5.59 12.44
C PRO A 14 5.11 4.48 13.44
N PRO A 15 5.18 3.23 12.99
CA PRO A 15 4.79 2.77 11.66
C PRO A 15 3.27 2.79 11.49
N VAL A 16 2.79 3.11 10.28
CA VAL A 16 1.36 3.09 9.99
C VAL A 16 0.82 1.68 10.20
N ASP A 17 -0.16 1.55 11.08
CA ASP A 17 -0.82 0.27 11.39
C ASP A 17 -1.87 -0.06 10.33
N LEU A 18 -1.51 -0.95 9.40
CA LEU A 18 -2.41 -1.38 8.33
C LEU A 18 -3.57 -2.21 8.86
N LEU A 19 -3.38 -2.99 9.94
CA LEU A 19 -4.47 -3.75 10.56
C LEU A 19 -5.53 -2.82 11.15
N GLN A 20 -5.11 -1.72 11.74
CA GLN A 20 -6.04 -0.69 12.24
C GLN A 20 -6.86 -0.08 11.10
N ILE A 21 -6.23 0.16 9.93
CA ILE A 21 -6.92 0.65 8.73
C ILE A 21 -7.94 -0.39 8.23
N LEU A 22 -7.54 -1.63 8.09
CA LEU A 22 -8.41 -2.71 7.64
C LEU A 22 -9.62 -2.87 8.58
N THR A 23 -9.39 -2.90 9.88
CA THR A 23 -10.44 -3.02 10.89
C THR A 23 -11.42 -1.84 10.84
N ALA A 24 -10.91 -0.62 10.70
CA ALA A 24 -11.73 0.59 10.62
C ALA A 24 -12.66 0.58 9.40
N HIS A 25 -12.26 -0.09 8.33
CA HIS A 25 -13.04 -0.19 7.08
C HIS A 25 -13.75 -1.55 6.90
N GLY A 26 -13.78 -2.39 7.93
CA GLY A 26 -14.48 -3.67 7.91
C GLY A 26 -13.86 -4.71 6.98
N ILE A 27 -12.56 -4.60 6.71
CA ILE A 27 -11.80 -5.53 5.84
C ILE A 27 -11.14 -6.59 6.71
N GLY A 28 -11.43 -7.86 6.44
CA GLY A 28 -10.75 -8.99 7.07
C GLY A 28 -9.29 -9.10 6.61
N TYR A 29 -8.45 -9.74 7.41
CA TYR A 29 -7.02 -9.91 7.10
C TYR A 29 -6.57 -11.34 7.31
N GLU A 30 -5.77 -11.84 6.39
CA GLU A 30 -5.18 -13.18 6.47
C GLU A 30 -3.76 -13.20 5.90
N GLU A 31 -2.86 -13.90 6.59
CA GLU A 31 -1.54 -14.25 6.07
C GLU A 31 -1.59 -15.65 5.49
N VAL A 32 -1.17 -15.83 4.25
CA VAL A 32 -1.29 -17.08 3.51
C VAL A 32 0.09 -17.61 3.12
N ASP A 33 0.40 -18.84 3.52
CA ASP A 33 1.69 -19.48 3.28
C ASP A 33 1.84 -20.09 1.88
N ASP A 34 0.75 -20.40 1.24
CA ASP A 34 0.69 -21.15 -0.03
C ASP A 34 0.28 -20.30 -1.25
N PHE A 35 0.44 -18.98 -1.13
CA PHE A 35 0.29 -18.12 -2.28
C PHE A 35 1.29 -18.47 -3.39
N PRO A 36 0.87 -18.36 -4.68
CA PRO A 36 1.81 -18.38 -5.79
C PRO A 36 2.93 -17.35 -5.56
N ASP A 37 4.17 -17.69 -5.91
CA ASP A 37 5.33 -16.80 -5.70
C ASP A 37 5.21 -15.45 -6.43
N THR A 38 4.34 -15.37 -7.44
CA THR A 38 4.06 -14.16 -8.20
C THR A 38 3.04 -13.22 -7.54
N VAL A 39 2.36 -13.67 -6.47
CA VAL A 39 1.33 -12.89 -5.77
C VAL A 39 1.84 -12.48 -4.39
N ASP A 40 1.89 -11.17 -4.14
CA ASP A 40 2.33 -10.63 -2.86
C ASP A 40 1.17 -10.29 -1.92
N ALA A 41 0.10 -9.76 -2.46
CA ALA A 41 -1.14 -9.43 -1.73
C ALA A 41 -2.33 -9.38 -2.70
N LEU A 42 -3.52 -9.52 -2.15
CA LEU A 42 -4.77 -9.29 -2.88
C LEU A 42 -5.89 -8.86 -1.94
N ILE A 43 -6.90 -8.20 -2.50
CA ILE A 43 -8.15 -7.92 -1.80
C ILE A 43 -9.27 -8.63 -2.57
N VAL A 44 -10.05 -9.42 -1.85
CA VAL A 44 -11.16 -10.21 -2.37
C VAL A 44 -12.46 -9.71 -1.80
N GLU A 45 -13.44 -9.51 -2.65
CA GLU A 45 -14.82 -9.25 -2.28
C GLU A 45 -15.64 -10.53 -2.42
N ASP A 46 -16.36 -10.89 -1.36
CA ASP A 46 -17.25 -12.05 -1.32
C ASP A 46 -18.62 -11.58 -0.78
N GLY A 47 -19.48 -11.15 -1.69
CA GLY A 47 -20.74 -10.49 -1.34
C GLY A 47 -20.47 -9.22 -0.54
N PRO A 48 -21.07 -9.07 0.68
CA PRO A 48 -20.83 -7.90 1.52
C PRO A 48 -19.50 -7.93 2.29
N LYS A 49 -18.75 -9.04 2.20
CA LYS A 49 -17.50 -9.23 2.94
C LYS A 49 -16.30 -8.91 2.06
N VAL A 50 -15.32 -8.22 2.63
CA VAL A 50 -14.05 -7.89 1.99
C VAL A 50 -12.90 -8.44 2.82
N TYR A 51 -11.96 -9.09 2.18
CA TYR A 51 -10.80 -9.69 2.80
C TYR A 51 -9.52 -9.24 2.10
N ALA A 52 -8.52 -8.91 2.90
CA ALA A 52 -7.16 -8.71 2.43
C ALA A 52 -6.32 -9.94 2.79
N ALA A 53 -5.59 -10.46 1.82
CA ALA A 53 -4.67 -11.56 2.02
C ALA A 53 -3.27 -11.16 1.56
N VAL A 54 -2.24 -11.55 2.32
CA VAL A 54 -0.85 -11.27 2.01
C VAL A 54 -0.04 -12.56 2.00
N ASN A 55 0.99 -12.60 1.17
CA ASN A 55 1.91 -13.72 1.09
C ASN A 55 2.85 -13.72 2.31
N ALA A 56 2.64 -14.67 3.23
CA ALA A 56 3.39 -14.78 4.47
C ALA A 56 4.89 -15.05 4.26
N LYS A 57 5.29 -15.57 3.11
CA LYS A 57 6.70 -15.85 2.76
C LYS A 57 7.49 -14.61 2.37
N GLN A 58 6.83 -13.50 2.03
CA GLN A 58 7.50 -12.29 1.61
C GLN A 58 8.05 -11.50 2.80
N HIS A 59 9.11 -10.74 2.57
CA HIS A 59 9.67 -9.82 3.55
C HIS A 59 8.61 -8.82 4.05
N LEU A 60 8.65 -8.45 5.31
CA LEU A 60 7.68 -7.56 5.94
C LEU A 60 7.45 -6.26 5.17
N HIS A 61 8.51 -5.59 4.72
CA HIS A 61 8.39 -4.33 3.96
C HIS A 61 7.63 -4.54 2.64
N ARG A 62 7.90 -5.64 1.96
CA ARG A 62 7.23 -6.00 0.70
C ARG A 62 5.75 -6.33 0.93
N ARG A 63 5.43 -7.12 1.97
CA ARG A 63 4.03 -7.41 2.34
C ARG A 63 3.25 -6.14 2.65
N ARG A 64 3.84 -5.23 3.42
CA ARG A 64 3.21 -3.95 3.78
C ARG A 64 2.97 -3.07 2.56
N PHE A 65 3.96 -2.93 1.70
CA PHE A 65 3.82 -2.12 0.48
C PHE A 65 2.78 -2.71 -0.47
N SER A 66 2.82 -4.02 -0.70
CA SER A 66 1.87 -4.71 -1.57
C SER A 66 0.43 -4.60 -1.06
N LEU A 67 0.22 -4.76 0.25
CA LEU A 67 -1.09 -4.57 0.86
C LEU A 67 -1.58 -3.11 0.72
N ALA A 68 -0.72 -2.14 0.96
CA ALA A 68 -1.06 -0.73 0.79
C ALA A 68 -1.38 -0.38 -0.68
N HIS A 69 -0.68 -1.00 -1.63
CA HIS A 69 -0.95 -0.88 -3.06
C HIS A 69 -2.35 -1.43 -3.42
N GLU A 70 -2.69 -2.64 -2.94
CA GLU A 70 -4.02 -3.21 -3.13
C GLU A 70 -5.13 -2.38 -2.47
N LEU A 71 -4.86 -1.79 -1.31
CA LEU A 71 -5.78 -0.81 -0.70
C LEU A 71 -5.96 0.43 -1.58
N GLY A 72 -4.92 0.85 -2.29
CA GLY A 72 -5.01 1.92 -3.29
C GLY A 72 -6.00 1.60 -4.40
N HIS A 73 -5.90 0.41 -4.99
CA HIS A 73 -6.88 -0.06 -5.96
C HIS A 73 -8.28 -0.15 -5.37
N TYR A 74 -8.42 -0.73 -4.20
CA TYR A 74 -9.70 -0.87 -3.53
C TYR A 74 -10.39 0.47 -3.28
N PHE A 75 -9.70 1.42 -2.67
CA PHE A 75 -10.30 2.71 -2.31
C PHE A 75 -10.48 3.68 -3.48
N MET A 76 -9.63 3.62 -4.50
CA MET A 76 -9.67 4.57 -5.61
C MET A 76 -10.34 4.02 -6.87
N HIS A 77 -10.23 2.73 -7.13
CA HIS A 77 -10.63 2.15 -8.41
C HIS A 77 -11.78 1.14 -8.31
N ARG A 78 -11.94 0.44 -7.17
CA ARG A 78 -12.93 -0.63 -7.04
C ARG A 78 -14.24 -0.21 -6.37
N GLN A 79 -14.23 0.79 -5.50
CA GLN A 79 -15.45 1.24 -4.83
C GLN A 79 -16.45 1.79 -5.85
N GLY A 80 -17.60 1.14 -5.95
CA GLY A 80 -18.66 1.51 -6.88
C GLY A 80 -18.53 0.92 -8.29
N MET A 81 -17.54 0.05 -8.54
CA MET A 81 -17.48 -0.73 -9.78
C MET A 81 -18.37 -1.98 -9.67
N PRO A 82 -19.06 -2.37 -10.77
CA PRO A 82 -19.74 -3.66 -10.83
C PRO A 82 -18.74 -4.82 -10.62
N GLU A 83 -19.17 -5.88 -9.95
CA GLU A 83 -18.33 -7.08 -9.70
C GLU A 83 -17.71 -7.67 -10.98
N GLU A 84 -18.36 -7.47 -12.13
CA GLU A 84 -17.93 -7.96 -13.44
C GLU A 84 -16.67 -7.27 -13.99
N ASP A 85 -16.32 -6.09 -13.46
CA ASP A 85 -15.16 -5.29 -13.91
C ASP A 85 -13.93 -5.45 -12.99
N ILE A 86 -14.03 -6.30 -11.98
CA ILE A 86 -12.89 -6.62 -11.12
C ILE A 86 -12.02 -7.64 -11.85
N THR A 87 -11.20 -7.15 -12.74
CA THR A 87 -10.09 -7.97 -13.26
C THR A 87 -9.08 -8.13 -12.14
N ILE A 88 -8.88 -9.37 -11.72
CA ILE A 88 -7.70 -9.74 -10.95
C ILE A 88 -6.52 -9.43 -11.88
N ASP A 89 -5.80 -8.34 -11.58
CA ASP A 89 -4.59 -7.97 -12.32
C ASP A 89 -3.47 -8.98 -12.03
N ASN A 90 -3.68 -10.19 -12.50
CA ASN A 90 -2.66 -11.17 -12.73
C ASN A 90 -2.67 -11.44 -14.23
N PRO A 91 -1.75 -10.87 -15.00
CA PRO A 91 -1.59 -11.35 -16.34
C PRO A 91 -1.05 -12.79 -16.28
N PRO A 92 -1.80 -13.78 -16.73
CA PRO A 92 -1.17 -15.00 -17.21
C PRO A 92 -0.50 -14.58 -18.51
N SER A 93 0.71 -14.12 -18.49
CA SER A 93 1.26 -13.66 -19.75
C SER A 93 2.59 -14.28 -20.02
N ASP A 94 2.57 -15.15 -21.01
CA ASP A 94 3.68 -15.37 -21.92
C ASP A 94 3.86 -14.18 -22.90
N GLU A 95 3.20 -13.04 -22.65
CA GLU A 95 3.45 -11.81 -23.40
C GLU A 95 4.48 -10.96 -22.66
N PRO A 96 5.48 -10.39 -23.40
CA PRO A 96 6.44 -9.47 -22.79
C PRO A 96 5.66 -8.30 -22.17
N ALA A 97 5.84 -8.09 -20.87
CA ALA A 97 5.22 -7.02 -20.12
C ALA A 97 5.40 -5.69 -20.87
N ALA A 98 4.30 -4.98 -21.10
CA ALA A 98 4.36 -3.63 -21.61
C ALA A 98 5.31 -2.80 -20.72
N PRO A 99 6.26 -2.03 -21.28
CA PRO A 99 7.32 -1.37 -20.50
C PRO A 99 6.83 -0.22 -19.61
N THR A 100 5.53 0.08 -19.59
CA THR A 100 4.94 1.17 -18.82
C THR A 100 3.79 0.67 -17.95
N LYS A 101 3.86 0.99 -16.65
CA LYS A 101 2.74 0.76 -15.72
C LYS A 101 1.50 1.54 -16.19
N SER A 102 0.33 0.93 -16.01
CA SER A 102 -0.93 1.64 -16.27
C SER A 102 -1.09 2.84 -15.31
N PRO A 103 -1.89 3.86 -15.66
CA PRO A 103 -2.18 4.97 -14.75
C PRO A 103 -2.72 4.49 -13.39
N ALA A 104 -3.58 3.49 -13.35
CA ALA A 104 -4.13 2.93 -12.11
C ALA A 104 -3.04 2.30 -11.22
N GLU A 105 -2.09 1.57 -11.82
CA GLU A 105 -0.94 1.01 -11.10
C GLU A 105 -0.04 2.11 -10.52
N THR A 106 0.19 3.16 -11.28
CA THR A 106 0.98 4.31 -10.82
C THR A 106 0.28 5.03 -9.65
N GLU A 107 -1.02 5.24 -9.75
CA GLU A 107 -1.82 5.86 -8.68
C GLU A 107 -1.83 5.00 -7.41
N ALA A 108 -1.93 3.68 -7.55
CA ALA A 108 -1.87 2.75 -6.43
C ALA A 108 -0.49 2.76 -5.74
N ASP A 109 0.60 2.86 -6.49
CA ASP A 109 1.95 3.01 -5.94
C ASP A 109 2.11 4.34 -5.18
N ILE A 110 1.60 5.43 -5.73
CA ILE A 110 1.60 6.75 -5.08
C ILE A 110 0.80 6.69 -3.78
N PHE A 111 -0.39 6.13 -3.83
CA PHE A 111 -1.24 5.96 -2.66
C PHE A 111 -0.53 5.14 -1.58
N ALA A 112 0.09 4.01 -1.94
CA ALA A 112 0.83 3.16 -1.00
C ALA A 112 1.97 3.91 -0.32
N GLY A 113 2.75 4.67 -1.08
CA GLY A 113 3.83 5.50 -0.54
C GLY A 113 3.32 6.58 0.41
N GLU A 114 2.24 7.27 0.05
CA GLU A 114 1.63 8.31 0.89
C GLU A 114 0.94 7.74 2.14
N LEU A 115 0.37 6.53 2.03
CA LEU A 115 -0.24 5.85 3.16
C LEU A 115 0.81 5.42 4.19
N LEU A 116 1.90 4.80 3.73
CA LEU A 116 2.93 4.21 4.59
C LEU A 116 3.94 5.24 5.11
N VAL A 117 4.19 6.31 4.36
CA VAL A 117 5.11 7.40 4.73
C VAL A 117 4.41 8.75 4.56
N PRO A 118 3.40 9.05 5.41
CA PRO A 118 2.67 10.31 5.33
C PRO A 118 3.59 11.49 5.63
N LEU A 119 3.45 12.58 4.86
CA LEU A 119 4.26 13.79 5.02
C LEU A 119 4.26 14.31 6.47
N GLU A 120 3.10 14.36 7.10
CA GLU A 120 2.98 14.90 8.46
C GLU A 120 3.68 14.02 9.52
N MET A 121 3.79 12.72 9.26
CA MET A 121 4.55 11.81 10.11
C MET A 121 6.05 11.84 9.78
N LEU A 122 6.42 12.15 8.54
CA LEU A 122 7.82 12.22 8.10
C LEU A 122 8.49 13.51 8.59
N LYS A 123 7.80 14.64 8.56
CA LYS A 123 8.34 15.97 8.94
C LYS A 123 9.12 15.99 10.26
N PRO A 124 8.63 15.44 11.38
CA PRO A 124 9.36 15.47 12.65
C PRO A 124 10.66 14.66 12.64
N HIS A 125 10.87 13.84 11.62
CA HIS A 125 11.98 12.88 11.55
C HIS A 125 12.95 13.13 10.40
N VAL A 126 12.86 14.27 9.70
CA VAL A 126 13.68 14.56 8.50
C VAL A 126 15.19 14.60 8.78
N GLN A 127 15.59 14.76 10.04
CA GLN A 127 17.00 14.74 10.45
C GLN A 127 17.60 13.32 10.51
N LYS A 128 16.75 12.30 10.46
CA LYS A 128 17.17 10.90 10.49
C LYS A 128 17.68 10.46 9.12
N GLY A 129 18.66 9.57 9.12
CA GLY A 129 19.13 8.93 7.89
C GLY A 129 18.08 7.99 7.27
N ILE A 130 18.21 7.73 5.97
CA ILE A 130 17.31 6.84 5.24
C ILE A 130 17.17 5.45 5.89
N PRO A 131 18.27 4.78 6.33
CA PRO A 131 18.14 3.48 7.02
C PRO A 131 17.35 3.55 8.32
N GLU A 132 17.47 4.64 9.06
CA GLU A 132 16.73 4.84 10.32
C GLU A 132 15.25 5.09 10.06
N LEU A 133 14.92 5.90 9.04
CA LEU A 133 13.54 6.12 8.60
C LEU A 133 12.89 4.85 8.06
N SER A 134 13.64 4.03 7.31
CA SER A 134 13.18 2.71 6.84
C SER A 134 12.72 1.83 8.01
N ARG A 135 13.50 1.78 9.08
CA ARG A 135 13.12 1.02 10.28
C ARG A 135 11.94 1.62 11.02
N LEU A 136 11.87 2.95 11.11
CA LEU A 136 10.79 3.65 11.80
C LEU A 136 9.43 3.46 11.12
N PHE A 137 9.41 3.55 9.79
CA PHE A 137 8.18 3.42 9.00
C PHE A 137 7.89 1.97 8.54
N LEU A 138 8.79 1.04 8.77
CA LEU A 138 8.71 -0.35 8.30
C LEU A 138 8.45 -0.44 6.79
N VAL A 139 9.24 0.26 6.03
CA VAL A 139 9.25 0.28 4.56
C VAL A 139 10.69 0.17 4.04
N SER A 140 10.87 -0.15 2.76
CA SER A 140 12.20 -0.18 2.16
C SER A 140 12.84 1.21 2.11
N GLU A 141 14.17 1.26 2.05
CA GLU A 141 14.91 2.52 1.87
C GLU A 141 14.53 3.23 0.57
N GLN A 142 14.20 2.47 -0.47
CA GLN A 142 13.70 3.03 -1.73
C GLN A 142 12.39 3.79 -1.54
N VAL A 143 11.45 3.25 -0.78
CA VAL A 143 10.16 3.93 -0.48
C VAL A 143 10.41 5.22 0.30
N ILE A 144 11.33 5.22 1.26
CA ILE A 144 11.74 6.45 1.98
C ILE A 144 12.34 7.48 1.02
N SER A 145 13.25 7.06 0.15
CA SER A 145 13.89 7.96 -0.82
C SER A 145 12.88 8.61 -1.77
N ILE A 146 11.91 7.85 -2.25
CA ILE A 146 10.82 8.35 -3.09
C ILE A 146 9.92 9.33 -2.31
N ALA A 147 9.59 9.04 -1.06
CA ALA A 147 8.79 9.91 -0.22
C ALA A 147 9.50 11.24 0.05
N ILE A 148 10.79 11.23 0.37
CA ILE A 148 11.60 12.44 0.55
C ILE A 148 11.65 13.25 -0.74
N SER A 149 11.91 12.62 -1.88
CA SER A 149 11.95 13.31 -3.18
C SER A 149 10.62 13.98 -3.51
N ARG A 150 9.52 13.27 -3.30
CA ARG A 150 8.16 13.78 -3.55
C ARG A 150 7.84 15.01 -2.69
N HIS A 151 8.28 15.01 -1.45
CA HIS A 151 7.95 16.03 -0.47
C HIS A 151 9.08 17.02 -0.18
N MET A 152 10.15 17.00 -0.97
CA MET A 152 11.38 17.77 -0.73
C MET A 152 11.10 19.26 -0.45
N LYS A 153 10.23 19.89 -1.25
CA LYS A 153 9.89 21.32 -1.06
C LYS A 153 9.19 21.61 0.27
N ALA A 154 8.44 20.64 0.81
CA ALA A 154 7.74 20.81 2.07
C ALA A 154 8.61 20.45 3.28
N LEU A 155 9.59 19.56 3.09
CA LEU A 155 10.48 19.07 4.15
C LEU A 155 11.65 20.03 4.44
N TYR A 156 12.15 20.73 3.43
CA TYR A 156 13.38 21.55 3.49
C TYR A 156 13.12 23.02 3.15
N LYS A 157 11.99 23.53 3.57
CA LYS A 157 11.67 24.96 3.51
C LYS A 157 12.34 25.73 4.63
#